data_f360ddbb9801058c9510e31f1b15b624
#
_entry.id   f360ddbb9801058c9510e31f1b15b624
#
_cell.length_a   1.000
_cell.length_b   1.000
_cell.length_c   1.000
_cell.angle_alpha   90.00
_cell.angle_beta   90.00
_cell.angle_gamma   90.00
#
_symmetry.space_group_name_H-M   'P 1'
#
loop_
_entity.id
_entity.type
_entity.pdbx_description
1 polymer ?
#
loop_
_entity_poly.entity_id
_entity_poly.type
_entity_poly.pdbx_seq_one_letter_code
_entity_poly.pdbx_strand_id
1 'polypeptide(L)'
;MKLRAFVALAVVAASLAVASSASARVRLVSVSSPTYPGAYAKLTAAVSPARTCSITVWYKSGPSRAQGLYPKRPLGGRVSWIWKVGTNTTPGRWAITVSCDSAGSLRTSFLVR
;
A
#
# COMPACT_ATOMS: atom_id res chain seq x y z
N MET A 1 -20.37 55.45 5.37
CA MET A 1 -19.98 55.28 4.75
C MET A 1 -19.00 54.49 4.53
N LYS A 2 -18.54 54.30 4.20
CA LYS A 2 -17.48 53.79 4.08
C LYS A 2 -17.10 52.52 4.54
N LEU A 3 -17.42 52.01 5.08
CA LEU A 3 -17.11 50.89 5.64
C LEU A 3 -17.02 49.82 4.76
N ARG A 4 -17.54 49.70 3.99
CA ARG A 4 -17.60 48.68 3.20
C ARG A 4 -16.42 47.97 2.85
N ALA A 5 -15.48 48.35 2.84
CA ALA A 5 -14.30 47.69 2.41
C ALA A 5 -13.94 46.41 3.01
N PHE A 6 -14.09 46.24 4.17
CA PHE A 6 -13.59 45.12 4.74
C PHE A 6 -14.07 43.89 4.21
N VAL A 7 -15.01 43.81 3.74
CA VAL A 7 -15.50 42.66 3.27
C VAL A 7 -14.59 41.80 2.52
N ALA A 8 -13.92 42.26 1.70
CA ALA A 8 -13.09 41.47 0.87
C ALA A 8 -12.14 40.54 1.52
N LEU A 9 -11.71 40.90 2.62
CA LEU A 9 -10.79 40.07 3.24
C LEU A 9 -11.15 38.70 3.48
N ALA A 10 -12.22 38.49 3.91
CA ALA A 10 -12.60 37.19 4.29
C ALA A 10 -12.37 36.18 3.22
N VAL A 11 -12.53 36.54 2.12
CA VAL A 11 -12.42 35.65 1.07
C VAL A 11 -11.12 34.98 0.90
N VAL A 12 -10.15 35.68 1.04
CA VAL A 12 -8.86 35.15 0.87
C VAL A 12 -8.56 33.93 1.67
N ALA A 13 -8.91 33.95 2.83
CA ALA A 13 -8.58 32.87 3.68
C ALA A 13 -9.06 31.53 3.17
N ALA A 14 -10.16 31.54 2.67
CA ALA A 14 -10.72 30.28 2.26
C ALA A 14 -9.90 29.58 1.24
N SER A 15 -9.33 30.28 0.38
CA SER A 15 -8.65 29.61 -0.67
C SER A 15 -7.46 28.84 -0.21
N LEU A 16 -6.89 29.23 0.83
CA LEU A 16 -5.73 28.55 1.25
C LEU A 16 -5.96 27.16 1.67
N ALA A 17 -6.98 26.93 2.31
CA ALA A 17 -7.21 25.65 2.84
C ALA A 17 -7.19 24.57 1.79
N VAL A 18 -7.48 24.93 0.69
CA VAL A 18 -7.57 23.96 -0.30
C VAL A 18 -6.31 23.41 -0.78
N ALA A 19 -5.35 24.15 -0.68
CA ALA A 19 -4.12 23.74 -1.20
C ALA A 19 -3.63 22.41 -0.79
N SER A 20 -4.04 21.96 0.29
CA SER A 20 -3.40 20.81 0.69
C SER A 20 -3.96 19.62 0.16
N SER A 21 -3.75 19.14 -0.78
CA SER A 21 -4.39 18.05 -1.20
C SER A 21 -3.65 16.82 -1.24
N ALA A 22 -2.47 16.84 -1.57
CA ALA A 22 -1.77 15.62 -1.82
C ALA A 22 -1.52 14.88 -0.52
N SER A 23 -1.93 13.70 -0.39
CA SER A 23 -1.62 12.91 0.77
C SER A 23 -0.91 11.66 0.37
N ALA A 24 0.06 11.25 1.15
CA ALA A 24 0.78 10.03 0.93
C ALA A 24 -0.13 8.86 1.29
N ARG A 25 -0.02 7.79 0.51
CA ARG A 25 -0.90 6.65 0.75
C ARG A 25 -0.38 5.39 0.06
N VAL A 26 -0.60 4.27 0.73
CA VAL A 26 -0.36 2.95 0.18
C VAL A 26 -1.68 2.20 0.35
N ARG A 27 -2.21 1.67 -0.75
CA ARG A 27 -3.51 1.02 -0.66
C ARG A 27 -3.52 -0.26 -1.48
N LEU A 28 -4.22 -1.27 -1.00
CA LEU A 28 -4.31 -2.54 -1.68
C LEU A 28 -5.15 -2.43 -2.93
N VAL A 29 -4.64 -2.96 -4.04
CA VAL A 29 -5.39 -3.06 -5.27
C VAL A 29 -5.93 -4.47 -5.40
N SER A 30 -5.08 -5.47 -5.21
CA SER A 30 -5.50 -6.87 -5.30
C SER A 30 -4.51 -7.79 -4.61
N VAL A 31 -4.99 -8.92 -4.16
CA VAL A 31 -4.15 -9.97 -3.62
C VAL A 31 -4.82 -11.30 -3.95
N SER A 32 -3.99 -12.30 -4.29
CA SER A 32 -4.50 -13.64 -4.57
C SER A 32 -5.03 -14.26 -3.30
N SER A 33 -6.32 -14.54 -3.25
CA SER A 33 -6.95 -15.16 -2.09
C SER A 33 -8.29 -15.75 -2.52
N PRO A 34 -8.50 -17.05 -2.35
CA PRO A 34 -7.57 -18.00 -1.73
C PRO A 34 -6.48 -18.45 -2.68
N THR A 35 -5.45 -19.03 -2.11
CA THR A 35 -4.37 -19.64 -2.87
C THR A 35 -4.06 -20.99 -2.22
N TYR A 36 -3.07 -21.70 -2.74
CA TYR A 36 -2.77 -23.06 -2.30
C TYR A 36 -1.28 -23.27 -2.18
N PRO A 37 -0.84 -24.21 -1.31
CA PRO A 37 0.57 -24.54 -1.23
C PRO A 37 1.09 -24.95 -2.60
N GLY A 38 2.24 -24.41 -2.98
CA GLY A 38 2.82 -24.66 -4.29
C GLY A 38 2.36 -23.74 -5.39
N ALA A 39 1.32 -22.98 -5.18
CA ALA A 39 0.82 -22.03 -6.19
C ALA A 39 1.53 -20.69 -6.05
N TYR A 40 1.43 -19.88 -7.09
CA TYR A 40 1.96 -18.53 -7.05
C TYR A 40 0.88 -17.58 -6.52
N ALA A 41 1.30 -16.62 -5.74
CA ALA A 41 0.43 -15.57 -5.24
C ALA A 41 0.94 -14.23 -5.76
N LYS A 42 0.04 -13.27 -5.87
CA LYS A 42 0.39 -11.93 -6.35
C LYS A 42 -0.30 -10.88 -5.51
N LEU A 43 0.42 -9.83 -5.20
CA LEU A 43 -0.16 -8.67 -4.54
C LEU A 43 0.18 -7.43 -5.35
N THR A 44 -0.79 -6.56 -5.52
CA THR A 44 -0.61 -5.26 -6.17
C THR A 44 -1.08 -4.17 -5.22
N ALA A 45 -0.29 -3.14 -5.07
CA ALA A 45 -0.63 -1.99 -4.25
C ALA A 45 -0.48 -0.70 -5.04
N ALA A 46 -1.33 0.27 -4.74
CA ALA A 46 -1.23 1.61 -5.29
C ALA A 46 -0.46 2.46 -4.30
N VAL A 47 0.52 3.20 -4.78
CA VAL A 47 1.45 3.95 -3.92
C VAL A 47 1.58 5.37 -4.43
N SER A 48 1.42 6.33 -3.55
CA SER A 48 1.57 7.75 -3.88
C SER A 48 2.16 8.48 -2.67
N PRO A 49 3.23 9.22 -2.84
CA PRO A 49 4.06 9.33 -4.03
C PRO A 49 4.93 8.09 -4.20
N ALA A 50 5.60 7.98 -5.34
CA ALA A 50 6.44 6.82 -5.61
C ALA A 50 7.60 6.78 -4.64
N ARG A 51 7.69 5.70 -3.89
CA ARG A 51 8.78 5.44 -2.95
C ARG A 51 9.12 3.97 -3.04
N THR A 52 10.33 3.62 -2.69
CA THR A 52 10.72 2.21 -2.66
C THR A 52 9.87 1.48 -1.63
N CYS A 53 9.30 0.38 -2.04
CA CYS A 53 8.43 -0.43 -1.20
C CYS A 53 9.06 -1.78 -0.91
N SER A 54 8.86 -2.26 0.30
CA SER A 54 9.25 -3.61 0.68
C SER A 54 8.01 -4.37 1.11
N ILE A 55 8.07 -5.68 0.99
CA ILE A 55 6.95 -6.54 1.33
C ILE A 55 7.45 -7.65 2.25
N THR A 56 6.65 -8.02 3.22
CA THR A 56 6.91 -9.17 4.07
C THR A 56 5.65 -10.01 4.13
N VAL A 57 5.80 -11.29 3.85
CA VAL A 57 4.71 -12.26 3.95
C VAL A 57 5.02 -13.11 5.18
N TRP A 58 4.07 -13.18 6.11
CA TRP A 58 4.28 -13.85 7.39
C TRP A 58 3.53 -15.17 7.42
N TYR A 59 4.26 -16.25 7.61
CA TYR A 59 3.67 -17.57 7.79
C TYR A 59 3.89 -18.03 9.24
N LYS A 60 3.40 -19.21 9.54
CA LYS A 60 3.53 -19.76 10.88
C LYS A 60 4.99 -19.81 11.34
N SER A 61 5.89 -20.11 10.43
CA SER A 61 7.30 -20.22 10.75
C SER A 61 8.04 -18.88 10.74
N GLY A 62 7.37 -17.80 10.41
CA GLY A 62 8.01 -16.49 10.35
C GLY A 62 7.93 -15.88 8.97
N PRO A 63 8.77 -14.85 8.71
CA PRO A 63 8.75 -14.19 7.42
C PRO A 63 9.16 -15.12 6.30
N SER A 64 8.48 -15.00 5.17
CA SER A 64 8.80 -15.80 3.99
C SER A 64 10.09 -15.34 3.35
N ARG A 65 10.87 -16.30 2.87
CA ARG A 65 12.07 -16.01 2.08
C ARG A 65 11.87 -16.38 0.63
N ALA A 66 10.63 -16.42 0.17
CA ALA A 66 10.36 -16.78 -1.21
C ALA A 66 10.99 -15.78 -2.16
N GLN A 67 11.38 -16.28 -3.34
CA GLN A 67 11.90 -15.40 -4.37
C GLN A 67 10.77 -14.47 -4.83
N GLY A 68 11.12 -13.27 -5.21
CA GLY A 68 10.15 -12.30 -5.66
C GLY A 68 9.74 -11.30 -4.60
N LEU A 69 10.10 -11.54 -3.34
CA LEU A 69 9.74 -10.64 -2.24
C LEU A 69 10.88 -9.68 -1.94
N TYR A 70 11.36 -8.96 -2.94
CA TYR A 70 12.43 -7.99 -2.76
C TYR A 70 11.90 -6.56 -2.93
N PRO A 71 12.60 -5.57 -2.42
CA PRO A 71 12.13 -4.19 -2.55
C PRO A 71 11.97 -3.78 -4.00
N LYS A 72 10.93 -3.01 -4.27
CA LYS A 72 10.62 -2.52 -5.60
C LYS A 72 10.19 -1.08 -5.56
N ARG A 73 10.37 -0.40 -6.67
CA ARG A 73 9.88 0.95 -6.82
C ARG A 73 8.63 0.94 -7.67
N PRO A 74 7.57 1.66 -7.27
CA PRO A 74 6.34 1.69 -8.07
C PRO A 74 6.55 2.27 -9.46
N LEU A 75 5.80 1.73 -10.40
CA LEU A 75 5.74 2.24 -11.76
C LEU A 75 4.29 2.55 -12.07
N GLY A 76 4.03 3.74 -12.56
CA GLY A 76 2.66 4.15 -12.85
C GLY A 76 1.76 4.15 -11.62
N GLY A 77 2.33 4.43 -10.48
CA GLY A 77 1.56 4.48 -9.24
C GLY A 77 1.26 3.13 -8.63
N ARG A 78 1.80 2.06 -9.16
CA ARG A 78 1.54 0.72 -8.65
C ARG A 78 2.80 -0.10 -8.52
N VAL A 79 2.79 -1.04 -7.58
CA VAL A 79 3.87 -1.98 -7.37
C VAL A 79 3.24 -3.35 -7.17
N SER A 80 3.89 -4.38 -7.71
CA SER A 80 3.38 -5.75 -7.61
C SER A 80 4.48 -6.71 -7.25
N TRP A 81 4.12 -7.74 -6.50
CA TRP A 81 5.03 -8.85 -6.19
C TRP A 81 4.34 -10.15 -6.50
N ILE A 82 5.12 -11.11 -7.00
CA ILE A 82 4.65 -12.47 -7.26
C ILE A 82 5.62 -13.40 -6.54
N TRP A 83 5.08 -14.32 -5.77
CA TRP A 83 5.90 -15.28 -5.05
C TRP A 83 5.22 -16.64 -4.99
N LYS A 84 6.01 -17.68 -4.78
CA LYS A 84 5.46 -19.02 -4.68
C LYS A 84 5.14 -19.32 -3.23
N VAL A 85 3.93 -19.80 -2.97
CA VAL A 85 3.55 -20.25 -1.65
C VAL A 85 4.22 -21.61 -1.44
N GLY A 86 4.98 -21.75 -0.38
CA GLY A 86 5.71 -22.99 -0.14
C GLY A 86 4.80 -24.21 -0.09
N THR A 87 5.31 -25.34 -0.57
CA THR A 87 4.51 -26.56 -0.62
C THR A 87 4.13 -27.08 0.76
N ASN A 88 4.91 -26.72 1.76
CA ASN A 88 4.64 -27.14 3.14
C ASN A 88 3.94 -26.06 3.97
N THR A 89 3.38 -25.07 3.31
CA THR A 89 2.70 -23.98 4.02
C THR A 89 1.46 -24.49 4.72
N THR A 90 1.32 -24.18 5.99
CA THR A 90 0.13 -24.53 6.75
C THR A 90 -1.06 -23.74 6.22
N PRO A 91 -2.19 -24.39 5.94
CA PRO A 91 -3.40 -23.66 5.55
C PRO A 91 -3.82 -22.67 6.63
N GLY A 92 -4.35 -21.54 6.21
CA GLY A 92 -4.78 -20.52 7.15
C GLY A 92 -4.71 -19.14 6.52
N ARG A 93 -4.99 -18.12 7.33
CA ARG A 93 -4.93 -16.74 6.87
C ARG A 93 -3.61 -16.15 7.36
N TRP A 94 -2.83 -15.67 6.45
CA TRP A 94 -1.49 -15.19 6.74
C TRP A 94 -1.34 -13.71 6.39
N ALA A 95 -0.59 -12.99 7.20
CA ALA A 95 -0.48 -11.55 7.08
C ALA A 95 0.54 -11.14 6.02
N ILE A 96 0.29 -10.01 5.38
CA ILE A 96 1.20 -9.39 4.45
C ILE A 96 1.34 -7.93 4.86
N THR A 97 2.58 -7.45 4.95
CA THR A 97 2.82 -6.03 5.19
C THR A 97 3.62 -5.45 4.03
N VAL A 98 3.23 -4.26 3.62
CA VAL A 98 3.93 -3.52 2.58
C VAL A 98 4.32 -2.18 3.18
N SER A 99 5.58 -1.80 3.07
CA SER A 99 6.06 -0.53 3.60
C SER A 99 6.74 0.25 2.51
N CYS A 100 6.33 1.48 2.31
CA CYS A 100 6.81 2.33 1.23
C CYS A 100 7.38 3.64 1.77
N ASP A 101 8.34 3.56 2.67
CA ASP A 101 8.99 4.73 3.25
C ASP A 101 7.98 5.81 3.67
N SER A 102 8.17 7.03 3.23
CA SER A 102 7.29 8.12 3.63
C SER A 102 5.90 8.06 3.03
N ALA A 103 5.66 7.20 2.06
CA ALA A 103 4.32 7.06 1.51
C ALA A 103 3.38 6.30 2.45
N GLY A 104 3.95 5.53 3.36
CA GLY A 104 3.14 4.83 4.34
C GLY A 104 3.27 3.33 4.25
N SER A 105 2.35 2.63 4.85
CA SER A 105 2.36 1.19 4.88
C SER A 105 0.96 0.62 4.73
N LEU A 106 0.91 -0.66 4.43
CA LEU A 106 -0.34 -1.38 4.22
C LEU A 106 -0.20 -2.73 4.91
N ARG A 107 -1.25 -3.15 5.60
CA ARG A 107 -1.30 -4.48 6.15
C ARG A 107 -2.55 -5.18 5.64
N THR A 108 -2.38 -6.39 5.16
CA THR A 108 -3.49 -7.18 4.64
C THR A 108 -3.23 -8.65 4.94
N SER A 109 -4.03 -9.52 4.40
CA SER A 109 -3.87 -10.95 4.59
C SER A 109 -4.38 -11.70 3.37
N PHE A 110 -4.01 -12.97 3.28
CA PHE A 110 -4.50 -13.84 2.23
C PHE A 110 -4.74 -15.23 2.80
N LEU A 111 -5.64 -15.95 2.16
CA LEU A 111 -6.05 -17.27 2.64
C LEU A 111 -5.33 -18.34 1.85
N VAL A 112 -4.71 -19.28 2.54
CA VAL A 112 -4.10 -20.48 1.96
C VAL A 112 -4.96 -21.68 2.35
N ARG A 113 -5.42 -22.41 1.38
CA ARG A 113 -6.26 -23.58 1.61
C ARG A 113 -5.55 -24.88 1.38
#